data_9cb457d85f1ced8c5cc190119d39e365
#
_entry.id   9cb457d85f1ced8c5cc190119d39e365
#
_cell.length_a   1.000
_cell.length_b   1.000
_cell.length_c   1.000
_cell.angle_alpha   90.00
_cell.angle_beta   90.00
_cell.angle_gamma   90.00
#
_symmetry.space_group_name_H-M   'P 1'
#
loop_
_entity.id
_entity.type
_entity.pdbx_description
1 polymer ?
#
loop_
_entity_poly.entity_id
_entity_poly.type
_entity_poly.pdbx_seq_one_letter_code
_entity_poly.pdbx_strand_id
1 'polypeptide(L)'
;MYYREHKKYYFKIDTENKEGVEVFVGQNAGNQVNKDILNAREEVLIISPYIDEAKVDDLLMLKSREVNVRLAFSDLRPEQYDDVLRKLIHQHKVTDVKKKERRESLKSIYLMSSVVLLCVGISSLAYFGLHIIDDLINANNFFALLIAVATLYGFYVCWEKKTEVEKMEIYKYHYSENLNFKFIRNNRYESKFLHSKIYVIDRKVAYLGSLNYTKSGFTTNFESRIRITQKEKVNELVSFVHDIFEDNVNLKKHELFYLGRKIYHEELY
;
A
#
# COMPACT_ATOMS: atom_id res chain seq x y z
N MET A 1 -36.21 36.20 -1.21
CA MET A 1 -35.08 35.29 -1.02
C MET A 1 -33.86 36.17 -0.76
N TYR A 2 -33.55 36.44 0.50
CA TYR A 2 -32.44 37.35 0.87
C TYR A 2 -31.12 36.58 0.76
N TYR A 3 -30.30 36.93 -0.24
CA TYR A 3 -28.90 36.55 -0.26
C TYR A 3 -28.20 37.31 0.88
N ARG A 4 -27.96 36.62 2.02
CA ARG A 4 -27.01 37.14 2.99
C ARG A 4 -25.61 37.07 2.38
N GLU A 5 -25.02 38.20 2.05
CA GLU A 5 -23.59 38.29 1.77
C GLU A 5 -22.85 37.69 2.97
N HIS A 6 -22.16 36.58 2.74
CA HIS A 6 -21.30 36.00 3.76
C HIS A 6 -20.18 36.99 4.05
N LYS A 7 -20.24 37.63 5.20
CA LYS A 7 -19.15 38.50 5.69
C LYS A 7 -17.86 37.67 5.70
N LYS A 8 -16.93 37.97 4.79
CA LYS A 8 -15.57 37.47 4.83
C LYS A 8 -14.87 38.18 5.98
N TYR A 9 -14.66 37.48 7.08
CA TYR A 9 -13.83 38.01 8.18
C TYR A 9 -12.38 37.88 7.76
N TYR A 10 -11.80 38.94 7.27
CA TYR A 10 -10.39 39.05 6.98
C TYR A 10 -9.72 39.86 8.07
N PHE A 11 -8.86 39.22 8.87
CA PHE A 11 -8.06 39.90 9.87
C PHE A 11 -6.62 39.99 9.36
N LYS A 12 -6.23 41.13 8.86
CA LYS A 12 -4.82 41.42 8.62
C LYS A 12 -4.25 41.97 9.96
N ILE A 13 -3.40 41.21 10.61
CA ILE A 13 -2.66 41.71 11.76
C ILE A 13 -1.50 42.51 11.19
N ASP A 14 -1.72 43.81 11.01
CA ASP A 14 -0.63 44.80 10.81
C ASP A 14 0.05 45.01 12.16
N THR A 15 1.06 44.22 12.43
CA THR A 15 2.03 44.57 13.48
C THR A 15 3.03 45.51 12.82
N GLU A 16 3.12 46.74 13.26
CA GLU A 16 3.93 47.84 12.70
C GLU A 16 5.41 47.54 12.40
N ASN A 17 5.88 46.32 12.65
CA ASN A 17 7.26 45.86 12.40
C ASN A 17 7.41 44.42 11.95
N LYS A 18 6.37 43.71 11.50
CA LYS A 18 6.50 42.31 11.06
C LYS A 18 5.78 42.05 9.75
N GLU A 19 6.38 42.55 8.65
CA GLU A 19 6.05 42.11 7.31
C GLU A 19 6.11 40.58 7.25
N GLY A 20 5.08 39.92 6.67
CA GLY A 20 5.14 38.52 6.35
C GLY A 20 4.23 37.58 7.19
N VAL A 21 3.26 38.10 7.94
CA VAL A 21 2.23 37.30 8.61
C VAL A 21 0.84 37.76 8.17
N GLU A 22 0.02 36.83 7.67
CA GLU A 22 -1.37 37.07 7.26
C GLU A 22 -2.28 36.10 7.97
N VAL A 23 -3.38 36.57 8.56
CA VAL A 23 -4.40 35.73 9.21
C VAL A 23 -5.68 35.78 8.39
N PHE A 24 -6.29 34.61 8.19
CA PHE A 24 -7.58 34.46 7.51
C PHE A 24 -8.48 33.57 8.37
N VAL A 25 -9.76 33.92 8.48
CA VAL A 25 -10.80 33.11 9.12
C VAL A 25 -12.03 33.09 8.22
N GLY A 26 -12.53 31.90 7.90
CA GLY A 26 -13.76 31.79 7.10
C GLY A 26 -13.77 30.55 6.20
N GLN A 27 -14.78 30.49 5.34
CA GLN A 27 -14.83 29.48 4.27
C GLN A 27 -13.80 29.81 3.19
N ASN A 28 -13.42 28.79 2.42
CA ASN A 28 -12.40 28.89 1.38
C ASN A 28 -11.00 29.32 1.90
N ALA A 29 -10.74 29.09 3.19
CA ALA A 29 -9.43 29.38 3.79
C ALA A 29 -8.29 28.63 3.07
N GLY A 30 -8.56 27.49 2.48
CA GLY A 30 -7.60 26.67 1.73
C GLY A 30 -7.27 27.17 0.31
N ASN A 31 -8.00 28.12 -0.25
CA ASN A 31 -7.80 28.51 -1.65
C ASN A 31 -6.38 29.01 -1.95
N GLN A 32 -5.84 29.87 -1.08
CA GLN A 32 -4.48 30.38 -1.27
C GLN A 32 -3.45 29.26 -1.01
N VAL A 33 -3.66 28.43 0.01
CA VAL A 33 -2.80 27.26 0.31
C VAL A 33 -2.75 26.32 -0.90
N ASN A 34 -3.92 26.03 -1.48
CA ASN A 34 -4.02 25.16 -2.65
C ASN A 34 -3.28 25.75 -3.85
N LYS A 35 -3.47 27.05 -4.09
CA LYS A 35 -2.77 27.76 -5.17
C LYS A 35 -1.25 27.69 -5.00
N ASP A 36 -0.75 27.93 -3.80
CA ASP A 36 0.69 27.90 -3.53
C ASP A 36 1.24 26.46 -3.65
N ILE A 37 0.49 25.45 -3.13
CA ILE A 37 0.87 24.03 -3.29
C ILE A 37 0.95 23.64 -4.78
N LEU A 38 -0.09 23.90 -5.57
CA LEU A 38 -0.12 23.51 -6.99
C LEU A 38 0.94 24.22 -7.85
N ASN A 39 1.39 25.40 -7.43
CA ASN A 39 2.45 26.15 -8.08
C ASN A 39 3.87 25.87 -7.53
N ALA A 40 4.00 24.96 -6.57
CA ALA A 40 5.29 24.58 -6.01
C ALA A 40 6.25 24.05 -7.10
N ARG A 41 7.53 24.35 -6.93
CA ARG A 41 8.60 23.99 -7.88
C ARG A 41 9.71 23.14 -7.26
N GLU A 42 9.91 23.26 -5.96
CA GLU A 42 11.04 22.64 -5.26
C GLU A 42 10.56 21.64 -4.21
N GLU A 43 9.74 22.07 -3.25
CA GLU A 43 9.36 21.24 -2.11
C GLU A 43 7.98 21.60 -1.58
N VAL A 44 7.23 20.53 -1.18
CA VAL A 44 5.96 20.64 -0.44
C VAL A 44 6.00 19.72 0.77
N LEU A 45 5.94 20.30 1.97
CA LEU A 45 5.91 19.58 3.23
C LEU A 45 4.54 19.78 3.88
N ILE A 46 3.85 18.68 4.16
CA ILE A 46 2.49 18.69 4.72
C ILE A 46 2.41 17.84 5.97
N ILE A 47 1.88 18.42 7.03
CA ILE A 47 1.38 17.73 8.20
C ILE A 47 -0.10 18.03 8.31
N SER A 48 -0.94 16.98 8.29
CA SER A 48 -2.37 17.12 8.46
C SER A 48 -2.96 15.84 9.05
N PRO A 49 -3.72 15.89 10.15
CA PRO A 49 -4.36 14.69 10.71
C PRO A 49 -5.19 13.94 9.68
N TYR A 50 -6.01 14.66 8.93
CA TYR A 50 -6.91 14.11 7.94
C TYR A 50 -6.50 14.50 6.52
N ILE A 51 -6.59 13.54 5.62
CA ILE A 51 -6.40 13.73 4.18
C ILE A 51 -7.54 13.07 3.43
N ASP A 52 -7.76 13.46 2.18
CA ASP A 52 -8.68 12.78 1.27
C ASP A 52 -8.02 12.43 -0.07
N GLU A 53 -8.71 11.57 -0.81
CA GLU A 53 -8.21 11.01 -2.07
C GLU A 53 -7.85 12.09 -3.11
N ALA A 54 -8.73 13.09 -3.29
CA ALA A 54 -8.51 14.16 -4.27
C ALA A 54 -7.25 14.98 -3.96
N LYS A 55 -6.95 15.16 -2.68
CA LYS A 55 -5.75 15.87 -2.25
C LYS A 55 -4.47 15.05 -2.42
N VAL A 56 -4.55 13.74 -2.33
CA VAL A 56 -3.43 12.85 -2.66
C VAL A 56 -3.11 12.92 -4.15
N ASP A 57 -4.11 13.00 -5.03
CA ASP A 57 -3.89 13.18 -6.47
C ASP A 57 -3.13 14.48 -6.79
N ASP A 58 -3.47 15.59 -6.12
CA ASP A 58 -2.72 16.85 -6.23
C ASP A 58 -1.22 16.64 -5.92
N LEU A 59 -0.89 15.86 -4.87
CA LEU A 59 0.50 15.59 -4.47
C LEU A 59 1.24 14.65 -5.45
N LEU A 60 0.57 13.63 -5.96
CA LEU A 60 1.14 12.73 -6.95
C LEU A 60 1.44 13.46 -8.27
N MET A 61 0.58 14.41 -8.65
CA MET A 61 0.84 15.30 -9.79
C MET A 61 2.08 16.19 -9.55
N LEU A 62 2.26 16.72 -8.35
CA LEU A 62 3.47 17.48 -8.01
C LEU A 62 4.73 16.61 -8.08
N LYS A 63 4.66 15.41 -7.55
CA LYS A 63 5.76 14.44 -7.64
C LYS A 63 6.13 14.12 -9.09
N SER A 64 5.14 13.98 -9.99
CA SER A 64 5.42 13.76 -11.41
C SER A 64 6.13 14.92 -12.09
N ARG A 65 6.09 16.11 -11.47
CA ARG A 65 6.83 17.31 -11.86
C ARG A 65 8.17 17.46 -11.13
N GLU A 66 8.63 16.37 -10.47
CA GLU A 66 9.90 16.31 -9.70
C GLU A 66 9.92 17.20 -8.44
N VAL A 67 8.77 17.69 -7.98
CA VAL A 67 8.68 18.41 -6.70
C VAL A 67 8.88 17.41 -5.56
N ASN A 68 9.74 17.76 -4.60
CA ASN A 68 9.94 16.95 -3.39
C ASN A 68 8.72 17.07 -2.46
N VAL A 69 7.90 16.04 -2.39
CA VAL A 69 6.68 16.07 -1.57
C VAL A 69 6.80 15.13 -0.39
N ARG A 70 6.54 15.64 0.82
CA ARG A 70 6.46 14.86 2.06
C ARG A 70 5.12 15.09 2.75
N LEU A 71 4.43 14.00 3.10
CA LEU A 71 3.10 14.02 3.70
C LEU A 71 3.08 13.21 5.01
N ALA A 72 2.78 13.84 6.15
CA ALA A 72 2.51 13.16 7.40
C ALA A 72 1.03 13.32 7.78
N PHE A 73 0.37 12.20 8.08
CA PHE A 73 -1.03 12.17 8.48
C PHE A 73 -1.28 11.09 9.52
N SER A 74 -2.43 11.13 10.20
CA SER A 74 -2.71 10.22 11.30
C SER A 74 -4.09 9.55 11.23
N ASP A 75 -4.95 9.98 10.33
CA ASP A 75 -6.29 9.44 10.22
C ASP A 75 -6.81 9.46 8.78
N LEU A 76 -7.63 8.48 8.46
CA LEU A 76 -8.34 8.35 7.19
C LEU A 76 -9.79 7.98 7.46
N ARG A 77 -10.69 8.52 6.67
CA ARG A 77 -12.09 8.08 6.72
C ARG A 77 -12.18 6.62 6.30
N PRO A 78 -12.94 5.78 7.01
CA PRO A 78 -13.04 4.35 6.71
C PRO A 78 -13.36 4.06 5.23
N GLU A 79 -14.26 4.84 4.64
CA GLU A 79 -14.69 4.72 3.24
C GLU A 79 -13.60 5.07 2.22
N GLN A 80 -12.58 5.81 2.61
CA GLN A 80 -11.47 6.24 1.73
C GLN A 80 -10.15 5.56 2.06
N TYR A 81 -10.15 4.68 3.07
CA TYR A 81 -8.90 4.09 3.59
C TYR A 81 -8.12 3.36 2.51
N ASP A 82 -8.77 2.45 1.80
CA ASP A 82 -8.12 1.62 0.79
C ASP A 82 -7.73 2.45 -0.44
N ASP A 83 -8.59 3.35 -0.90
CA ASP A 83 -8.36 4.16 -2.10
C ASP A 83 -7.15 5.10 -1.91
N VAL A 84 -7.11 5.80 -0.79
CA VAL A 84 -5.99 6.69 -0.44
C VAL A 84 -4.68 5.90 -0.32
N LEU A 85 -4.69 4.78 0.40
CA LEU A 85 -3.46 4.01 0.61
C LEU A 85 -3.00 3.30 -0.67
N ARG A 86 -3.90 2.84 -1.55
CA ARG A 86 -3.53 2.30 -2.87
C ARG A 86 -2.87 3.32 -3.78
N LYS A 87 -3.21 4.60 -3.63
CA LYS A 87 -2.50 5.69 -4.33
C LYS A 87 -1.11 5.96 -3.74
N LEU A 88 -0.96 5.83 -2.43
CA LEU A 88 0.30 6.07 -1.73
C LEU A 88 1.27 4.88 -1.78
N ILE A 89 0.75 3.66 -1.90
CA ILE A 89 1.54 2.41 -1.82
C ILE A 89 1.40 1.64 -3.13
N HIS A 90 2.54 1.30 -3.72
CA HIS A 90 2.60 0.42 -4.88
C HIS A 90 3.04 -0.99 -4.50
N GLN A 91 2.33 -1.99 -5.02
CA GLN A 91 2.64 -3.40 -4.85
C GLN A 91 3.48 -3.90 -6.03
N HIS A 92 4.62 -4.49 -5.74
CA HIS A 92 5.48 -5.15 -6.72
C HIS A 92 5.41 -6.66 -6.56
N LYS A 93 4.98 -7.34 -7.60
CA LYS A 93 4.97 -8.81 -7.66
C LYS A 93 6.34 -9.30 -8.16
N VAL A 94 7.07 -10.02 -7.30
CA VAL A 94 8.40 -10.53 -7.59
C VAL A 94 8.41 -12.05 -7.46
N THR A 95 9.06 -12.75 -8.41
CA THR A 95 9.20 -14.21 -8.32
C THR A 95 10.07 -14.59 -7.13
N ASP A 96 9.55 -15.41 -6.24
CA ASP A 96 10.33 -16.04 -5.18
C ASP A 96 11.10 -17.22 -5.75
N VAL A 97 12.41 -17.05 -5.90
CA VAL A 97 13.31 -18.05 -6.52
C VAL A 97 13.22 -19.39 -5.78
N LYS A 98 13.20 -19.38 -4.44
CA LYS A 98 13.11 -20.61 -3.63
C LYS A 98 11.78 -21.34 -3.83
N LYS A 99 10.67 -20.63 -3.83
CA LYS A 99 9.36 -21.22 -4.09
C LYS A 99 9.28 -21.77 -5.52
N LYS A 100 9.84 -21.07 -6.51
CA LYS A 100 9.91 -21.52 -7.90
C LYS A 100 10.73 -22.80 -8.02
N GLU A 101 11.95 -22.84 -7.49
CA GLU A 101 12.82 -24.03 -7.50
C GLU A 101 12.14 -25.23 -6.84
N ARG A 102 11.53 -25.02 -5.67
CA ARG A 102 10.76 -26.07 -4.96
C ARG A 102 9.60 -26.58 -5.83
N ARG A 103 8.83 -25.69 -6.44
CA ARG A 103 7.73 -26.08 -7.35
C ARG A 103 8.22 -26.90 -8.52
N GLU A 104 9.29 -26.47 -9.21
CA GLU A 104 9.83 -27.19 -10.35
C GLU A 104 10.43 -28.55 -9.95
N SER A 105 11.10 -28.63 -8.80
CA SER A 105 11.61 -29.89 -8.26
C SER A 105 10.49 -30.87 -7.93
N LEU A 106 9.45 -30.43 -7.21
CA LEU A 106 8.31 -31.28 -6.88
C LEU A 106 7.54 -31.75 -8.13
N LYS A 107 7.34 -30.83 -9.08
CA LYS A 107 6.72 -31.13 -10.38
C LYS A 107 7.49 -32.22 -11.16
N SER A 108 8.81 -32.12 -11.18
CA SER A 108 9.68 -33.11 -11.84
C SER A 108 9.58 -34.46 -11.13
N ILE A 109 9.60 -34.50 -9.79
CA ILE A 109 9.48 -35.73 -9.01
C ILE A 109 8.15 -36.41 -9.32
N TYR A 110 7.03 -35.68 -9.20
CA TYR A 110 5.71 -36.29 -9.46
C TYR A 110 5.52 -36.71 -10.92
N LEU A 111 6.08 -35.95 -11.87
CA LEU A 111 6.05 -36.32 -13.29
C LEU A 111 6.83 -37.62 -13.52
N MET A 112 8.08 -37.71 -13.03
CA MET A 112 8.88 -38.94 -13.19
C MET A 112 8.23 -40.13 -12.50
N SER A 113 7.71 -39.96 -11.29
CA SER A 113 7.02 -41.02 -10.57
C SER A 113 5.78 -41.48 -11.36
N SER A 114 4.99 -40.56 -11.93
CA SER A 114 3.81 -40.92 -12.71
C SER A 114 4.18 -41.71 -13.97
N VAL A 115 5.25 -41.31 -14.67
CA VAL A 115 5.74 -42.05 -15.85
C VAL A 115 6.17 -43.47 -15.51
N VAL A 116 6.97 -43.62 -14.43
CA VAL A 116 7.42 -44.94 -13.97
C VAL A 116 6.23 -45.83 -13.58
N LEU A 117 5.29 -45.30 -12.79
CA LEU A 117 4.10 -46.04 -12.40
C LEU A 117 3.23 -46.45 -13.58
N LEU A 118 3.08 -45.59 -14.57
CA LEU A 118 2.35 -45.87 -15.80
C LEU A 118 3.01 -47.00 -16.59
N CYS A 119 4.37 -46.93 -16.79
CA CYS A 119 5.12 -47.97 -17.48
C CYS A 119 4.97 -49.33 -16.79
N VAL A 120 5.11 -49.40 -15.46
CA VAL A 120 4.93 -50.62 -14.69
C VAL A 120 3.50 -51.14 -14.80
N GLY A 121 2.51 -50.24 -14.70
CA GLY A 121 1.09 -50.63 -14.87
C GLY A 121 0.78 -51.23 -16.22
N ILE A 122 1.25 -50.60 -17.30
CA ILE A 122 1.06 -51.10 -18.69
C ILE A 122 1.78 -52.45 -18.87
N SER A 123 3.01 -52.56 -18.38
CA SER A 123 3.77 -53.83 -18.50
C SER A 123 3.08 -54.98 -17.73
N SER A 124 2.55 -54.68 -16.54
CA SER A 124 1.79 -55.69 -15.75
C SER A 124 0.48 -56.10 -16.37
N LEU A 125 -0.24 -55.14 -17.02
CA LEU A 125 -1.44 -55.44 -17.80
C LEU A 125 -1.15 -56.27 -19.03
N ALA A 126 -0.07 -55.96 -19.77
CA ALA A 126 0.38 -56.70 -20.93
C ALA A 126 0.73 -58.16 -20.55
N TYR A 127 1.48 -58.36 -19.47
CA TYR A 127 1.81 -59.67 -18.95
C TYR A 127 0.54 -60.45 -18.60
N PHE A 128 -0.40 -59.86 -17.86
CA PHE A 128 -1.69 -60.46 -17.52
C PHE A 128 -2.47 -60.84 -18.77
N GLY A 129 -2.59 -59.96 -19.77
CA GLY A 129 -3.33 -60.22 -21.01
C GLY A 129 -2.75 -61.33 -21.84
N LEU A 130 -1.42 -61.53 -21.86
CA LEU A 130 -0.75 -62.61 -22.60
C LEU A 130 -0.93 -63.98 -21.97
N HIS A 131 -1.01 -64.05 -20.64
CA HIS A 131 -1.04 -65.32 -19.88
C HIS A 131 -2.42 -65.71 -19.37
N ILE A 132 -3.46 -64.87 -19.52
CA ILE A 132 -4.82 -65.17 -19.04
C ILE A 132 -5.45 -66.29 -19.83
N ILE A 133 -5.03 -66.51 -21.09
CA ILE A 133 -5.58 -67.57 -21.97
C ILE A 133 -5.10 -68.95 -21.53
N ASP A 134 -3.87 -69.06 -21.01
CA ASP A 134 -3.24 -70.32 -20.65
C ASP A 134 -3.68 -70.83 -19.27
N ASP A 135 -3.90 -69.98 -18.28
CA ASP A 135 -4.32 -70.33 -16.94
C ASP A 135 -4.90 -69.12 -16.15
N LEU A 136 -6.22 -69.03 -16.13
CA LEU A 136 -6.94 -67.91 -15.48
C LEU A 136 -6.75 -67.88 -13.94
N ILE A 137 -6.43 -69.02 -13.29
CA ILE A 137 -6.37 -69.16 -11.83
C ILE A 137 -4.92 -69.17 -11.32
N ASN A 138 -3.96 -68.85 -12.16
CA ASN A 138 -2.56 -68.82 -11.77
C ASN A 138 -2.29 -67.61 -10.82
N ALA A 139 -1.68 -67.92 -9.65
CA ALA A 139 -1.33 -66.89 -8.65
C ALA A 139 -0.52 -65.72 -9.26
N ASN A 140 0.35 -65.95 -10.23
CA ASN A 140 1.15 -64.91 -10.91
C ASN A 140 0.29 -63.94 -11.69
N ASN A 141 -0.76 -64.41 -12.36
CA ASN A 141 -1.70 -63.56 -13.09
C ASN A 141 -2.50 -62.67 -12.13
N PHE A 142 -2.92 -63.21 -10.99
CA PHE A 142 -3.58 -62.41 -9.95
C PHE A 142 -2.67 -61.33 -9.38
N PHE A 143 -1.40 -61.62 -9.08
CA PHE A 143 -0.42 -60.62 -8.65
C PHE A 143 -0.14 -59.57 -9.72
N ALA A 144 -0.02 -59.94 -10.99
CA ALA A 144 0.16 -58.98 -12.08
C ALA A 144 -1.01 -57.99 -12.17
N LEU A 145 -2.25 -58.45 -12.03
CA LEU A 145 -3.43 -57.62 -12.02
C LEU A 145 -3.43 -56.64 -10.81
N LEU A 146 -3.09 -57.16 -9.61
CA LEU A 146 -2.99 -56.32 -8.39
C LEU A 146 -1.92 -55.21 -8.56
N ILE A 147 -0.75 -55.55 -9.12
CA ILE A 147 0.32 -54.56 -9.39
C ILE A 147 -0.16 -53.54 -10.41
N ALA A 148 -0.85 -53.94 -11.48
CA ALA A 148 -1.39 -53.05 -12.47
C ALA A 148 -2.40 -52.07 -11.86
N VAL A 149 -3.34 -52.52 -11.07
CA VAL A 149 -4.33 -51.66 -10.40
C VAL A 149 -3.64 -50.68 -9.42
N ALA A 150 -2.71 -51.19 -8.58
CA ALA A 150 -2.02 -50.36 -7.60
C ALA A 150 -1.16 -49.27 -8.29
N THR A 151 -0.45 -49.61 -9.36
CA THR A 151 0.39 -48.66 -10.07
C THR A 151 -0.40 -47.65 -10.89
N LEU A 152 -1.52 -48.04 -11.50
CA LEU A 152 -2.43 -47.10 -12.15
C LEU A 152 -3.10 -46.14 -11.16
N TYR A 153 -3.48 -46.64 -9.98
CA TYR A 153 -3.95 -45.77 -8.91
C TYR A 153 -2.84 -44.80 -8.43
N GLY A 154 -1.62 -45.30 -8.24
CA GLY A 154 -0.47 -44.46 -7.90
C GLY A 154 -0.15 -43.42 -8.96
N PHE A 155 -0.28 -43.76 -10.26
CA PHE A 155 -0.18 -42.80 -11.37
C PHE A 155 -1.21 -41.70 -11.22
N TYR A 156 -2.47 -42.04 -11.00
CA TYR A 156 -3.54 -41.04 -10.81
C TYR A 156 -3.22 -40.08 -9.67
N VAL A 157 -2.81 -40.60 -8.49
CA VAL A 157 -2.46 -39.79 -7.32
C VAL A 157 -1.26 -38.87 -7.63
N CYS A 158 -0.21 -39.37 -8.27
CA CYS A 158 0.96 -38.56 -8.64
C CYS A 158 0.60 -37.48 -9.65
N TRP A 159 -0.28 -37.79 -10.59
CA TRP A 159 -0.75 -36.82 -11.58
C TRP A 159 -1.58 -35.68 -10.94
N GLU A 160 -2.47 -36.03 -10.01
CA GLU A 160 -3.26 -35.06 -9.25
C GLU A 160 -2.33 -34.15 -8.42
N LYS A 161 -1.37 -34.73 -7.71
CA LYS A 161 -0.37 -33.98 -6.94
C LYS A 161 0.49 -33.06 -7.82
N LYS A 162 0.88 -33.53 -9.00
CA LYS A 162 1.58 -32.66 -9.97
C LYS A 162 0.73 -31.43 -10.33
N THR A 163 -0.56 -31.62 -10.55
CA THR A 163 -1.49 -30.53 -10.91
C THR A 163 -1.69 -29.56 -9.74
N GLU A 164 -1.73 -30.03 -8.51
CA GLU A 164 -1.74 -29.16 -7.32
C GLU A 164 -0.46 -28.34 -7.22
N VAL A 165 0.71 -28.97 -7.42
CA VAL A 165 2.01 -28.29 -7.39
C VAL A 165 2.13 -27.22 -8.47
N GLU A 166 1.55 -27.46 -9.67
CA GLU A 166 1.53 -26.45 -10.74
C GLU A 166 0.76 -25.18 -10.36
N LYS A 167 -0.19 -25.28 -9.45
CA LYS A 167 -1.00 -24.16 -8.93
C LYS A 167 -0.31 -23.42 -7.76
N MET A 168 0.81 -23.90 -7.23
CA MET A 168 1.51 -23.28 -6.12
C MET A 168 1.96 -21.87 -6.49
N GLU A 169 1.65 -20.89 -5.66
CA GLU A 169 2.15 -19.53 -5.80
C GLU A 169 3.67 -19.47 -5.64
N ILE A 170 4.32 -18.85 -6.63
CA ILE A 170 5.78 -18.66 -6.68
C ILE A 170 6.17 -17.20 -6.52
N TYR A 171 5.24 -16.37 -6.13
CA TYR A 171 5.45 -14.94 -6.01
C TYR A 171 5.52 -14.54 -4.55
N LYS A 172 6.20 -13.43 -4.31
CA LYS A 172 6.14 -12.63 -3.10
C LYS A 172 5.89 -11.18 -3.48
N TYR A 173 5.32 -10.44 -2.56
CA TYR A 173 4.97 -9.06 -2.80
C TYR A 173 5.88 -8.15 -1.98
N HIS A 174 6.35 -7.09 -2.62
CA HIS A 174 7.06 -5.99 -2.02
C HIS A 174 6.23 -4.73 -2.19
N TYR A 175 6.38 -3.81 -1.26
CA TYR A 175 5.66 -2.56 -1.27
C TYR A 175 6.65 -1.40 -1.33
N SER A 176 6.34 -0.40 -2.15
CA SER A 176 7.09 0.84 -2.23
C SER A 176 6.16 2.04 -2.11
N GLU A 177 6.70 3.15 -1.68
CA GLU A 177 5.96 4.40 -1.56
C GLU A 177 5.90 5.11 -2.92
N ASN A 178 4.69 5.44 -3.37
CA ASN A 178 4.48 6.33 -4.51
C ASN A 178 4.76 7.79 -4.16
N LEU A 179 4.73 8.14 -2.89
CA LEU A 179 5.00 9.44 -2.31
C LEU A 179 5.71 9.22 -0.98
N ASN A 180 6.64 10.10 -0.60
CA ASN A 180 7.23 10.04 0.74
C ASN A 180 6.17 10.43 1.77
N PHE A 181 5.68 9.44 2.53
CA PHE A 181 4.64 9.67 3.52
C PHE A 181 4.92 8.98 4.85
N LYS A 182 4.33 9.53 5.91
CA LYS A 182 4.24 8.86 7.22
C LYS A 182 2.79 8.80 7.68
N PHE A 183 2.28 7.60 7.83
CA PHE A 183 1.00 7.36 8.47
C PHE A 183 1.25 7.11 9.96
N ILE A 184 1.00 8.14 10.77
CA ILE A 184 1.25 8.15 12.21
C ILE A 184 0.10 7.44 12.93
N ARG A 185 0.43 6.58 13.88
CA ARG A 185 -0.57 5.92 14.74
C ARG A 185 -1.05 6.88 15.81
N ASN A 186 -2.35 7.12 15.87
CA ASN A 186 -2.96 7.77 17.00
C ASN A 186 -3.06 6.78 18.15
N ASN A 187 -2.22 6.94 19.18
CA ASN A 187 -2.25 6.08 20.35
C ASN A 187 -2.95 6.79 21.51
N ARG A 188 -4.20 6.43 21.76
CA ARG A 188 -5.00 7.00 22.86
C ARG A 188 -4.39 6.72 24.24
N TYR A 189 -3.66 5.62 24.40
CA TYR A 189 -3.03 5.25 25.68
C TYR A 189 -1.76 6.04 25.94
N GLU A 190 -1.04 6.46 24.92
CA GLU A 190 0.19 7.25 25.05
C GLU A 190 -0.05 8.76 24.94
N SER A 191 -1.31 9.20 24.77
CA SER A 191 -1.72 10.61 24.63
C SER A 191 -0.92 11.39 23.58
N LYS A 192 -0.40 10.69 22.56
CA LYS A 192 0.37 11.30 21.49
C LYS A 192 -0.43 11.27 20.19
N PHE A 193 -0.79 12.45 19.72
CA PHE A 193 -1.58 12.63 18.50
C PHE A 193 -0.90 13.61 17.57
N LEU A 194 -0.85 13.25 16.31
CA LEU A 194 -0.54 14.20 15.25
C LEU A 194 -1.81 15.01 14.95
N HIS A 195 -1.91 16.23 15.49
CA HIS A 195 -3.07 17.10 15.27
C HIS A 195 -2.72 18.45 14.65
N SER A 196 -1.44 18.70 14.40
CA SER A 196 -0.98 19.91 13.71
C SER A 196 -1.41 19.93 12.25
N LYS A 197 -1.68 21.12 11.73
CA LYS A 197 -1.93 21.40 10.31
C LYS A 197 -0.89 22.41 9.86
N ILE A 198 0.11 21.90 9.16
CA ILE A 198 1.29 22.67 8.72
C ILE A 198 1.51 22.38 7.25
N TYR A 199 1.69 23.45 6.49
CA TYR A 199 2.03 23.39 5.07
C TYR A 199 3.24 24.28 4.84
N VAL A 200 4.30 23.73 4.25
CA VAL A 200 5.47 24.54 3.84
C VAL A 200 5.68 24.32 2.34
N ILE A 201 5.81 25.40 1.61
CA ILE A 201 5.95 25.39 0.16
C ILE A 201 7.24 26.12 -0.24
N ASP A 202 8.11 25.42 -0.97
CA ASP A 202 9.37 25.91 -1.54
C ASP A 202 10.29 26.61 -0.52
N ARG A 203 10.13 26.29 0.77
CA ARG A 203 10.82 26.99 1.90
C ARG A 203 10.66 28.50 1.87
N LYS A 204 9.62 28.99 1.21
CA LYS A 204 9.32 30.42 1.01
C LYS A 204 8.07 30.86 1.78
N VAL A 205 7.10 29.97 1.90
CA VAL A 205 5.85 30.24 2.61
C VAL A 205 5.45 29.06 3.44
N ALA A 206 4.94 29.33 4.63
CA ALA A 206 4.35 28.34 5.50
C ALA A 206 2.94 28.75 5.91
N TYR A 207 2.11 27.74 6.20
CA TYR A 207 0.76 27.90 6.72
C TYR A 207 0.56 27.08 7.97
N LEU A 208 -0.10 27.68 8.94
CA LEU A 208 -0.56 27.07 10.19
C LEU A 208 -2.03 27.37 10.39
N GLY A 209 -2.77 26.47 11.04
CA GLY A 209 -4.17 26.75 11.38
C GLY A 209 -4.99 25.50 11.67
N SER A 210 -6.28 25.59 11.38
CA SER A 210 -7.23 24.48 11.58
C SER A 210 -7.48 23.64 10.33
N LEU A 211 -7.01 24.07 9.15
CA LEU A 211 -7.23 23.39 7.87
C LEU A 211 -6.69 21.97 7.85
N ASN A 212 -7.55 20.98 7.67
CA ASN A 212 -7.13 19.65 7.26
C ASN A 212 -6.89 19.60 5.75
N TYR A 213 -5.98 18.74 5.29
CA TYR A 213 -5.67 18.54 3.88
C TYR A 213 -6.75 17.71 3.18
N THR A 214 -7.96 18.25 3.18
CA THR A 214 -9.16 17.66 2.59
C THR A 214 -9.89 18.68 1.74
N LYS A 215 -10.71 18.21 0.79
CA LYS A 215 -11.54 19.08 -0.04
C LYS A 215 -12.43 19.98 0.84
N SER A 216 -13.10 19.41 1.85
CA SER A 216 -13.97 20.17 2.75
C SER A 216 -13.22 21.18 3.61
N GLY A 217 -12.05 20.82 4.15
CA GLY A 217 -11.18 21.73 4.89
C GLY A 217 -10.76 22.95 4.07
N PHE A 218 -10.48 22.73 2.78
CA PHE A 218 -10.01 23.80 1.90
C PHE A 218 -11.12 24.71 1.38
N THR A 219 -12.36 24.21 1.26
CA THR A 219 -13.44 24.94 0.57
C THR A 219 -14.64 25.26 1.44
N THR A 220 -15.25 24.28 2.09
CA THR A 220 -16.59 24.42 2.68
C THR A 220 -16.61 24.72 4.17
N ASN A 221 -15.60 24.22 4.89
CA ASN A 221 -15.53 24.46 6.33
C ASN A 221 -15.16 25.91 6.64
N PHE A 222 -15.60 26.37 7.83
CA PHE A 222 -15.04 27.58 8.42
C PHE A 222 -13.73 27.22 9.12
N GLU A 223 -12.65 27.70 8.56
CA GLU A 223 -11.30 27.40 9.03
C GLU A 223 -10.51 28.67 9.28
N SER A 224 -9.47 28.57 10.07
CA SER A 224 -8.49 29.63 10.28
C SER A 224 -7.15 29.22 9.70
N ARG A 225 -6.44 30.18 9.13
CA ARG A 225 -5.06 29.99 8.68
C ARG A 225 -4.21 31.21 8.98
N ILE A 226 -2.95 30.95 9.26
CA ILE A 226 -1.89 31.95 9.36
C ILE A 226 -0.92 31.65 8.22
N ARG A 227 -0.66 32.61 7.35
CA ARG A 227 0.35 32.56 6.30
C ARG A 227 1.61 33.27 6.78
N ILE A 228 2.75 32.63 6.66
CA ILE A 228 4.04 33.11 7.15
C ILE A 228 5.02 33.13 5.97
N THR A 229 5.68 34.28 5.75
CA THR A 229 6.73 34.45 4.72
C THR A 229 8.06 34.90 5.32
N GLN A 230 8.14 35.06 6.63
CA GLN A 230 9.40 35.33 7.35
C GLN A 230 10.32 34.11 7.24
N LYS A 231 11.46 34.27 6.59
CA LYS A 231 12.40 33.19 6.27
C LYS A 231 12.82 32.36 7.49
N GLU A 232 13.11 33.02 8.59
CA GLU A 232 13.53 32.36 9.84
C GLU A 232 12.40 31.45 10.37
N LYS A 233 11.18 31.95 10.39
CA LYS A 233 10.01 31.18 10.86
C LYS A 233 9.62 30.04 9.94
N VAL A 234 9.73 30.26 8.64
CA VAL A 234 9.55 29.19 7.65
C VAL A 234 10.60 28.08 7.86
N ASN A 235 11.88 28.43 8.09
CA ASN A 235 12.95 27.47 8.32
C ASN A 235 12.75 26.70 9.65
N GLU A 236 12.27 27.33 10.70
CA GLU A 236 11.90 26.66 11.96
C GLU A 236 10.85 25.59 11.71
N LEU A 237 9.81 25.90 10.91
CA LEU A 237 8.76 24.93 10.55
C LEU A 237 9.26 23.82 9.63
N VAL A 238 10.16 24.11 8.69
CA VAL A 238 10.86 23.11 7.88
C VAL A 238 11.59 22.13 8.79
N SER A 239 12.39 22.63 9.74
CA SER A 239 13.13 21.78 10.70
C SER A 239 12.18 20.90 11.51
N PHE A 240 11.11 21.46 12.03
CA PHE A 240 10.10 20.69 12.77
C PHE A 240 9.48 19.56 11.92
N VAL A 241 9.13 19.84 10.66
CA VAL A 241 8.59 18.81 9.76
C VAL A 241 9.65 17.74 9.47
N HIS A 242 10.90 18.14 9.24
CA HIS A 242 12.01 17.18 9.05
C HIS A 242 12.19 16.27 10.26
N ASP A 243 12.14 16.82 11.48
CA ASP A 243 12.24 16.03 12.72
C ASP A 243 11.16 14.93 12.80
N ILE A 244 9.95 15.22 12.32
CA ILE A 244 8.89 14.20 12.22
C ILE A 244 9.27 13.11 11.20
N PHE A 245 9.84 13.49 10.05
CA PHE A 245 10.21 12.53 9.01
C PHE A 245 11.48 11.72 9.32
N GLU A 246 12.38 12.26 10.12
CA GLU A 246 13.62 11.59 10.55
C GLU A 246 13.45 10.78 11.84
N ASP A 247 12.21 10.61 12.34
CA ASP A 247 11.87 9.90 13.58
C ASP A 247 12.50 10.53 14.86
N ASN A 248 12.94 11.79 14.79
CA ASN A 248 13.44 12.55 15.94
C ASN A 248 12.33 12.87 16.95
N VAL A 249 11.08 12.86 16.50
CA VAL A 249 9.88 12.99 17.35
C VAL A 249 9.35 11.60 17.63
N ASN A 250 9.14 11.26 18.90
CA ASN A 250 8.63 9.95 19.32
C ASN A 250 7.15 9.76 18.92
N LEU A 251 6.90 9.61 17.61
CA LEU A 251 5.60 9.31 17.02
C LEU A 251 5.68 7.93 16.36
N LYS A 252 4.81 7.00 16.80
CA LYS A 252 4.74 5.66 16.17
C LYS A 252 4.07 5.76 14.80
N LYS A 253 4.65 5.13 13.79
CA LYS A 253 4.08 5.04 12.43
C LYS A 253 3.54 3.64 12.14
N HIS A 254 2.68 3.55 11.14
CA HIS A 254 2.32 2.29 10.52
C HIS A 254 3.44 1.81 9.61
N GLU A 255 3.78 0.54 9.70
CA GLU A 255 4.77 -0.08 8.82
C GLU A 255 4.20 -0.27 7.41
N LEU A 256 4.96 0.13 6.39
CA LEU A 256 4.56 0.03 4.98
C LEU A 256 4.15 -1.39 4.58
N PHE A 257 4.90 -2.39 5.06
CA PHE A 257 4.63 -3.80 4.78
C PHE A 257 3.24 -4.23 5.27
N TYR A 258 2.86 -3.87 6.50
CA TYR A 258 1.55 -4.24 7.05
C TYR A 258 0.41 -3.47 6.39
N LEU A 259 0.63 -2.20 6.04
CA LEU A 259 -0.35 -1.41 5.30
C LEU A 259 -0.61 -2.03 3.92
N GLY A 260 0.47 -2.34 3.19
CA GLY A 260 0.38 -2.94 1.86
C GLY A 260 -0.39 -4.26 1.88
N ARG A 261 -0.02 -5.17 2.76
CA ARG A 261 -0.74 -6.45 2.90
C ARG A 261 -2.23 -6.27 3.20
N LYS A 262 -2.56 -5.33 4.08
CA LYS A 262 -3.95 -5.07 4.45
C LYS A 262 -4.77 -4.57 3.26
N ILE A 263 -4.28 -3.59 2.52
CA ILE A 263 -5.03 -2.98 1.40
C ILE A 263 -5.06 -3.85 0.15
N TYR A 264 -4.09 -4.77 -0.02
CA TYR A 264 -4.06 -5.72 -1.13
C TYR A 264 -4.62 -7.09 -0.75
N HIS A 265 -5.16 -7.24 0.48
CA HIS A 265 -5.79 -8.46 1.00
C HIS A 265 -4.91 -9.72 0.91
N GLU A 266 -3.61 -9.57 1.16
CA GLU A 266 -2.69 -10.70 1.18
C GLU A 266 -2.71 -11.42 2.52
N GLU A 267 -2.72 -12.74 2.47
CA GLU A 267 -2.68 -13.58 3.68
C GLU A 267 -1.37 -13.38 4.46
N LEU A 268 -1.47 -13.36 5.79
CA LEU A 268 -0.32 -13.41 6.70
C LEU A 268 0.16 -14.86 6.77
N TYR A 269 1.30 -15.15 6.19
CA TYR A 269 2.00 -16.42 6.36
C TYR A 269 2.90 -16.38 7.60
#